data_037dc36ff3d57561fb0d5e35ae5df769
#
_entry.id   037dc36ff3d57561fb0d5e35ae5df769
#
_cell.length_a   1.000
_cell.length_b   1.000
_cell.length_c   1.000
_cell.angle_alpha   90.00
_cell.angle_beta   90.00
_cell.angle_gamma   90.00
#
_symmetry.space_group_name_H-M   'P 1'
#
loop_
_entity.id
_entity.type
_entity.pdbx_description
1 polymer ?
#
loop_
_entity_poly.entity_id
_entity_poly.type
_entity_poly.pdbx_seq_one_letter_code
_entity_poly.pdbx_strand_id
1 'polypeptide(L)'
;YTGFNLIIDLHEDNESQGYYLYQNGLGNKYERIGLEILNSLDGIMPINLETEIAGSKAYQGIIGKELEISSMDWWPMALYGLSKGTQMCLTLETSSLFDMETRVHAHLTAIKTAFKHFQ
;
A
#
# COMPACT_ATOMS: atom_id res chain seq x y z
N TYR A 1 18.73 -16.16 5.04
CA TYR A 1 17.90 -14.97 4.76
C TYR A 1 16.50 -15.15 5.32
N THR A 2 16.10 -14.25 6.18
CA THR A 2 14.83 -14.36 6.92
C THR A 2 13.75 -13.36 6.44
N GLY A 3 14.04 -12.61 5.39
CA GLY A 3 13.13 -11.56 4.91
C GLY A 3 13.22 -10.27 5.73
N PHE A 4 12.44 -9.29 5.36
CA PHE A 4 12.31 -8.02 6.07
C PHE A 4 11.04 -8.00 6.90
N ASN A 5 10.98 -7.15 7.90
CA ASN A 5 9.72 -6.92 8.62
C ASN A 5 8.72 -6.16 7.76
N LEU A 6 9.21 -5.24 6.96
CA LEU A 6 8.39 -4.38 6.13
C LEU A 6 9.10 -4.08 4.82
N ILE A 7 8.35 -4.17 3.72
CA ILE A 7 8.75 -3.68 2.40
C ILE A 7 7.70 -2.65 1.98
N ILE A 8 8.17 -1.49 1.54
CA ILE A 8 7.30 -0.46 0.97
C ILE A 8 7.75 -0.20 -0.46
N ASP A 9 6.81 -0.28 -1.38
CA ASP A 9 6.99 0.02 -2.80
C ASP A 9 6.17 1.27 -3.13
N LEU A 10 6.80 2.29 -3.70
CA LEU A 10 6.16 3.56 -3.99
C LEU A 10 5.80 3.67 -5.47
N HIS A 11 4.54 3.91 -5.73
CA HIS A 11 4.00 4.00 -7.08
C HIS A 11 3.19 5.28 -7.28
N GLU A 12 2.92 5.58 -8.54
CA GLU A 12 2.00 6.63 -8.96
C GLU A 12 0.97 6.06 -9.91
N ASP A 13 -0.26 6.55 -9.80
CA ASP A 13 -1.37 6.17 -10.66
C ASP A 13 -1.96 7.43 -11.31
N ASN A 14 -1.90 7.52 -12.64
CA ASN A 14 -2.39 8.66 -13.38
C ASN A 14 -3.91 8.59 -13.68
N GLU A 15 -4.55 7.50 -13.32
CA GLU A 15 -5.99 7.32 -13.49
C GLU A 15 -6.76 7.48 -12.18
N SER A 16 -6.07 7.47 -11.05
CA SER A 16 -6.70 7.61 -9.74
C SER A 16 -6.81 9.07 -9.31
N GLN A 17 -7.99 9.47 -8.84
CA GLN A 17 -8.21 10.82 -8.32
C GLN A 17 -7.82 10.96 -6.86
N GLY A 18 -7.30 9.93 -6.23
CA GLY A 18 -6.88 9.96 -4.85
C GLY A 18 -5.86 8.89 -4.54
N TYR A 19 -5.39 8.89 -3.30
CA TYR A 19 -4.42 7.94 -2.78
C TYR A 19 -5.08 6.61 -2.46
N TYR A 20 -4.39 5.52 -2.71
CA TYR A 20 -4.80 4.18 -2.28
C TYR A 20 -3.59 3.30 -2.08
N LEU A 21 -3.79 2.10 -1.58
CA LEU A 21 -2.68 1.20 -1.31
C LEU A 21 -3.07 -0.27 -1.45
N TYR A 22 -2.06 -1.09 -1.69
CA TYR A 22 -2.15 -2.54 -1.57
C TYR A 22 -1.49 -2.95 -0.26
N GLN A 23 -2.17 -3.81 0.49
CA GLN A 23 -1.70 -4.28 1.79
C GLN A 23 -1.68 -5.80 1.78
N ASN A 24 -0.49 -6.38 1.94
CA ASN A 24 -0.31 -7.82 1.98
C ASN A 24 0.56 -8.17 3.19
N GLY A 25 0.00 -8.91 4.13
CA GLY A 25 0.70 -9.27 5.35
C GLY A 25 0.52 -10.73 5.72
N LEU A 26 1.41 -11.22 6.55
CA LEU A 26 1.33 -12.55 7.13
C LEU A 26 0.61 -12.46 8.48
N GLY A 27 -0.62 -12.98 8.52
CA GLY A 27 -1.46 -12.96 9.72
C GLY A 27 -2.18 -11.63 9.91
N ASN A 28 -2.89 -11.50 11.04
CA ASN A 28 -3.79 -10.38 11.31
C ASN A 28 -3.12 -9.23 12.10
N LYS A 29 -1.87 -9.37 12.48
CA LYS A 29 -1.16 -8.43 13.35
C LYS A 29 -1.12 -7.00 12.79
N TYR A 30 -1.03 -6.86 11.48
CA TYR A 30 -0.85 -5.58 10.80
C TYR A 30 -2.09 -5.16 10.01
N GLU A 31 -3.23 -5.74 10.30
CA GLU A 31 -4.46 -5.56 9.53
C GLU A 31 -4.90 -4.09 9.43
N ARG A 32 -4.62 -3.30 10.46
CA ARG A 32 -5.06 -1.91 10.55
C ARG A 32 -4.07 -0.89 9.99
N ILE A 33 -2.89 -1.32 9.58
CA ILE A 33 -1.84 -0.40 9.13
C ILE A 33 -2.31 0.46 7.96
N GLY A 34 -2.96 -0.16 6.97
CA GLY A 34 -3.46 0.57 5.81
C GLY A 34 -4.44 1.67 6.18
N LEU A 35 -5.38 1.37 7.08
CA LEU A 35 -6.35 2.38 7.54
C LEU A 35 -5.67 3.54 8.25
N GLU A 36 -4.70 3.27 9.09
CA GLU A 36 -3.96 4.31 9.80
C GLU A 36 -3.15 5.19 8.84
N ILE A 37 -2.54 4.56 7.83
CA ILE A 37 -1.83 5.31 6.79
C ILE A 37 -2.78 6.26 6.09
N LEU A 38 -3.92 5.76 5.62
CA LEU A 38 -4.87 6.59 4.88
C LEU A 38 -5.45 7.71 5.75
N ASN A 39 -5.73 7.42 7.02
CA ASN A 39 -6.19 8.46 7.96
C ASN A 39 -5.15 9.56 8.17
N SER A 40 -3.86 9.23 8.11
CA SER A 40 -2.79 10.21 8.26
C SER A 40 -2.71 11.20 7.10
N LEU A 41 -3.35 10.89 5.98
CA LEU A 41 -3.33 11.73 4.78
C LEU A 41 -4.43 12.78 4.75
N ASP A 42 -5.25 12.85 5.79
CA ASP A 42 -6.31 13.86 5.89
C ASP A 42 -5.72 15.27 5.75
N GLY A 43 -6.33 16.06 4.87
CA GLY A 43 -5.82 17.41 4.56
C GLY A 43 -4.62 17.45 3.59
N ILE A 44 -4.08 16.30 3.19
CA ILE A 44 -2.94 16.24 2.25
C ILE A 44 -3.42 15.81 0.86
N MET A 45 -4.07 14.67 0.78
CA MET A 45 -4.58 14.14 -0.48
C MET A 45 -5.85 13.33 -0.20
N PRO A 46 -6.90 13.48 -1.02
CA PRO A 46 -8.09 12.65 -0.86
C PRO A 46 -7.76 11.19 -1.11
N ILE A 47 -8.58 10.31 -0.53
CA ILE A 47 -8.46 8.87 -0.70
C ILE A 47 -9.36 8.44 -1.85
N ASN A 48 -8.89 7.50 -2.65
CA ASN A 48 -9.72 6.88 -3.67
C ASN A 48 -10.69 5.90 -2.98
N LEU A 49 -11.98 6.25 -2.96
CA LEU A 49 -13.02 5.48 -2.28
C LEU A 49 -13.82 4.58 -3.21
N GLU A 50 -13.36 4.40 -4.45
CA GLU A 50 -14.02 3.50 -5.38
C GLU A 50 -13.98 2.06 -4.88
N THR A 51 -15.03 1.29 -5.18
CA THR A 51 -15.13 -0.12 -4.75
C THR A 51 -14.29 -1.07 -5.61
N GLU A 52 -13.83 -0.59 -6.76
CA GLU A 52 -12.92 -1.31 -7.63
C GLU A 52 -11.87 -0.34 -8.14
N ILE A 53 -10.61 -0.67 -7.94
CA ILE A 53 -9.47 0.14 -8.37
C ILE A 53 -8.49 -0.76 -9.10
N ALA A 54 -8.08 -0.35 -10.30
CA ALA A 54 -7.11 -1.09 -11.11
C ALA A 54 -7.48 -2.57 -11.28
N GLY A 55 -8.77 -2.85 -11.45
CA GLY A 55 -9.28 -4.21 -11.66
C GLY A 55 -9.41 -5.06 -10.41
N SER A 56 -9.17 -4.51 -9.24
CA SER A 56 -9.25 -5.23 -7.96
C SER A 56 -10.28 -4.60 -7.04
N LYS A 57 -10.92 -5.44 -6.22
CA LYS A 57 -11.83 -4.94 -5.18
C LYS A 57 -11.06 -4.12 -4.18
N ALA A 58 -11.62 -2.96 -3.83
CA ALA A 58 -11.05 -2.07 -2.86
C ALA A 58 -12.07 -1.72 -1.78
N TYR A 59 -11.58 -1.50 -0.58
CA TYR A 59 -12.39 -1.07 0.54
C TYR A 59 -11.72 0.11 1.21
N GLN A 60 -12.36 1.28 1.11
CA GLN A 60 -11.87 2.52 1.70
C GLN A 60 -10.41 2.84 1.32
N GLY A 61 -10.06 2.61 0.06
CA GLY A 61 -8.71 2.88 -0.44
C GLY A 61 -7.71 1.77 -0.23
N ILE A 62 -8.14 0.61 0.27
CA ILE A 62 -7.24 -0.51 0.54
C ILE A 62 -7.59 -1.69 -0.35
N ILE A 63 -6.58 -2.24 -1.00
CA ILE A 63 -6.66 -3.50 -1.72
C ILE A 63 -5.85 -4.52 -0.92
N GLY A 64 -6.54 -5.44 -0.27
CA GLY A 64 -5.92 -6.56 0.43
C GLY A 64 -6.26 -7.84 -0.30
N LYS A 65 -5.26 -8.51 -0.85
CA LYS A 65 -5.50 -9.75 -1.58
C LYS A 65 -4.94 -10.94 -0.85
N GLU A 66 -5.78 -11.97 -0.70
CA GLU A 66 -5.30 -13.34 -0.60
C GLU A 66 -4.89 -13.76 -2.00
N LEU A 67 -3.59 -13.78 -2.26
CA LEU A 67 -3.07 -14.16 -3.56
C LEU A 67 -2.56 -15.59 -3.49
N GLU A 68 -3.00 -16.39 -4.46
CA GLU A 68 -2.35 -17.67 -4.71
C GLU A 68 -1.01 -17.39 -5.40
N ILE A 69 0.00 -17.18 -4.58
CA ILE A 69 1.33 -16.80 -5.03
C ILE A 69 1.89 -17.82 -6.02
N SER A 70 1.57 -19.10 -5.83
CA SER A 70 2.04 -20.18 -6.69
C SER A 70 1.49 -20.16 -8.11
N SER A 71 0.39 -19.42 -8.37
CA SER A 71 -0.24 -19.35 -9.69
C SER A 71 0.18 -18.15 -10.51
N MET A 72 1.09 -17.32 -10.00
CA MET A 72 1.50 -16.09 -10.68
C MET A 72 2.66 -16.34 -11.63
N ASP A 73 2.51 -15.83 -12.86
CA ASP A 73 3.57 -15.91 -13.87
C ASP A 73 4.70 -14.90 -13.64
N TRP A 74 4.46 -13.91 -12.78
CA TRP A 74 5.43 -12.87 -12.45
C TRP A 74 5.21 -12.39 -11.02
N TRP A 75 6.23 -11.79 -10.46
CA TRP A 75 6.27 -11.42 -9.05
C TRP A 75 6.46 -9.92 -8.87
N PRO A 76 5.40 -9.14 -8.56
CA PRO A 76 5.61 -7.81 -8.02
C PRO A 76 6.50 -7.87 -6.78
N MET A 77 7.27 -6.83 -6.54
CA MET A 77 8.21 -6.80 -5.42
C MET A 77 7.56 -7.18 -4.09
N ALA A 78 6.35 -6.67 -3.83
CA ALA A 78 5.63 -6.96 -2.61
C ALA A 78 5.36 -8.46 -2.44
N LEU A 79 4.88 -9.12 -3.49
CA LEU A 79 4.56 -10.55 -3.43
C LEU A 79 5.82 -11.41 -3.34
N TYR A 80 6.89 -11.00 -4.01
CA TYR A 80 8.17 -11.68 -3.88
C TYR A 80 8.66 -11.60 -2.44
N GLY A 81 8.56 -10.43 -1.82
CA GLY A 81 8.92 -10.27 -0.42
C GLY A 81 8.16 -11.20 0.51
N LEU A 82 6.83 -11.31 0.33
CA LEU A 82 6.01 -12.23 1.13
C LEU A 82 6.44 -13.69 0.93
N SER A 83 6.76 -14.08 -0.31
CA SER A 83 7.21 -15.44 -0.60
C SER A 83 8.54 -15.78 0.10
N LYS A 84 9.31 -14.76 0.48
CA LYS A 84 10.58 -14.89 1.20
C LYS A 84 10.47 -14.63 2.70
N GLY A 85 9.25 -14.57 3.23
CA GLY A 85 9.02 -14.46 4.67
C GLY A 85 8.93 -13.04 5.21
N THR A 86 8.84 -12.02 4.35
CA THR A 86 8.58 -10.65 4.79
C THR A 86 7.20 -10.57 5.44
N GLN A 87 7.10 -9.91 6.60
CA GLN A 87 5.87 -9.88 7.39
C GLN A 87 4.79 -9.00 6.78
N MET A 88 5.18 -7.89 6.17
CA MET A 88 4.23 -6.94 5.59
C MET A 88 4.83 -6.29 4.36
N CYS A 89 4.04 -6.25 3.29
CA CYS A 89 4.38 -5.52 2.07
C CYS A 89 3.29 -4.51 1.78
N LEU A 90 3.69 -3.26 1.58
CA LEU A 90 2.80 -2.17 1.23
C LEU A 90 3.20 -1.63 -0.13
N THR A 91 2.25 -1.53 -1.04
CA THR A 91 2.41 -0.77 -2.28
C THR A 91 1.58 0.48 -2.15
N LEU A 92 2.22 1.63 -2.09
CA LEU A 92 1.57 2.92 -1.86
C LEU A 92 1.41 3.63 -3.19
N GLU A 93 0.17 3.98 -3.55
CA GLU A 93 -0.19 4.56 -4.84
C GLU A 93 -0.66 5.99 -4.65
N THR A 94 0.21 6.95 -4.98
CA THR A 94 -0.20 8.36 -4.99
C THR A 94 -0.81 8.71 -6.35
N SER A 95 -1.68 9.74 -6.37
CA SER A 95 -2.27 10.21 -7.61
C SER A 95 -1.35 11.20 -8.30
N SER A 96 -0.97 10.90 -9.55
CA SER A 96 -0.15 11.81 -10.34
C SER A 96 -0.95 13.00 -10.90
N LEU A 97 -2.26 13.07 -10.61
CA LEU A 97 -3.08 14.25 -10.93
C LEU A 97 -2.81 15.44 -10.01
N PHE A 98 -2.11 15.21 -8.89
CA PHE A 98 -1.71 16.25 -7.95
C PHE A 98 -0.28 16.71 -8.24
N ASP A 99 0.10 17.88 -7.72
CA ASP A 99 1.45 18.38 -7.94
C ASP A 99 2.51 17.53 -7.22
N MET A 100 3.75 17.70 -7.60
CA MET A 100 4.85 16.88 -7.08
C MET A 100 5.01 17.04 -5.57
N GLU A 101 4.88 18.26 -5.08
CA GLU A 101 5.02 18.54 -3.64
C GLU A 101 3.97 17.79 -2.83
N THR A 102 2.71 17.79 -3.28
CA THR A 102 1.63 17.06 -2.62
C THR A 102 1.87 15.56 -2.67
N ARG A 103 2.32 15.03 -3.81
CA ARG A 103 2.63 13.60 -3.96
C ARG A 103 3.74 13.16 -3.02
N VAL A 104 4.81 13.93 -2.94
CA VAL A 104 5.93 13.63 -2.04
C VAL A 104 5.49 13.70 -0.58
N HIS A 105 4.73 14.73 -0.21
CA HIS A 105 4.22 14.87 1.15
C HIS A 105 3.33 13.69 1.54
N ALA A 106 2.46 13.25 0.65
CA ALA A 106 1.58 12.10 0.90
C ALA A 106 2.41 10.83 1.15
N HIS A 107 3.36 10.53 0.28
CA HIS A 107 4.20 9.34 0.45
C HIS A 107 5.05 9.39 1.72
N LEU A 108 5.65 10.53 2.03
CA LEU A 108 6.47 10.66 3.25
C LEU A 108 5.61 10.47 4.51
N THR A 109 4.42 11.03 4.54
CA THR A 109 3.50 10.88 5.67
C THR A 109 3.07 9.42 5.82
N ALA A 110 2.76 8.76 4.71
CA ALA A 110 2.41 7.34 4.70
C ALA A 110 3.55 6.47 5.23
N ILE A 111 4.78 6.70 4.78
CA ILE A 111 5.96 5.97 5.22
C ILE A 111 6.19 6.14 6.73
N LYS A 112 6.13 7.37 7.22
CA LYS A 112 6.32 7.64 8.65
C LYS A 112 5.27 6.92 9.50
N THR A 113 4.02 6.91 9.04
CA THR A 113 2.95 6.21 9.75
C THR A 113 3.19 4.70 9.76
N ALA A 114 3.59 4.12 8.63
CA ALA A 114 3.90 2.69 8.55
C ALA A 114 5.03 2.32 9.50
N PHE A 115 6.09 3.11 9.56
CA PHE A 115 7.25 2.82 10.42
C PHE A 115 6.90 2.76 11.90
N LYS A 116 5.91 3.49 12.35
CA LYS A 116 5.49 3.45 13.77
C LYS A 116 5.09 2.05 14.22
N HIS A 117 4.62 1.21 13.31
CA HIS A 117 4.22 -0.16 13.62
C HIS A 117 5.38 -1.14 13.71
N PHE A 118 6.59 -0.73 13.37
CA PHE A 118 7.77 -1.60 13.28
C PHE A 118 8.93 -1.11 14.14
N GLN A 119 8.67 -0.19 15.05
CA GLN A 119 9.66 0.31 16.00
C GLN A 119 9.71 -0.51 17.27
#